data_7cb5035bc6bb129ecd757e72c2b6a017
#
_entry.id   7cb5035bc6bb129ecd757e72c2b6a017
#
_cell.length_a   1.000
_cell.length_b   1.000
_cell.length_c   1.000
_cell.angle_alpha   90.00
_cell.angle_beta   90.00
_cell.angle_gamma   90.00
#
_symmetry.space_group_name_H-M   'P 1'
#
loop_
_entity.id
_entity.type
_entity.pdbx_description
1 polymer ?
#
loop_
_entity_poly.entity_id
_entity_poly.type
_entity_poly.pdbx_seq_one_letter_code
_entity_poly.pdbx_strand_id
1 'polypeptide(L)'
;MKAKVEVDPKGRKSVVDACNEPCAIEKGMRILGSKWKGSIIYHLKDGPVRFNDLSRMLGGASKKMVDQRLKELESEDMVIRRVLNEKPLAVSYELTEFGRSALTILDELRKWSESNNVQLK
;
A
#
# COMPACT_ATOMS: atom_id res chain seq x y z
N MET A 1 -7.27 -1.69 16.84
CA MET A 1 -8.10 -2.08 17.97
C MET A 1 -9.01 -3.21 17.60
N LYS A 2 -9.22 -4.12 18.54
CA LYS A 2 -9.98 -5.33 18.25
C LYS A 2 -11.34 -5.26 18.92
N ALA A 3 -12.37 -5.73 18.22
CA ALA A 3 -13.67 -5.93 18.83
C ALA A 3 -13.57 -7.07 19.84
N LYS A 4 -14.25 -6.90 20.97
CA LYS A 4 -14.30 -7.91 22.00
C LYS A 4 -15.67 -8.58 21.95
N VAL A 5 -15.67 -9.89 21.80
CA VAL A 5 -16.90 -10.68 21.64
C VAL A 5 -16.95 -11.74 22.73
N GLU A 6 -18.08 -11.84 23.40
CA GLU A 6 -18.33 -12.90 24.37
C GLU A 6 -19.40 -13.84 23.84
N VAL A 7 -19.29 -15.11 24.24
CA VAL A 7 -20.25 -16.15 23.87
C VAL A 7 -21.02 -16.56 25.12
N ASP A 8 -22.34 -16.49 25.09
CA ASP A 8 -23.17 -16.90 26.21
C ASP A 8 -23.29 -18.44 26.28
N PRO A 9 -23.87 -18.99 27.38
CA PRO A 9 -23.98 -20.46 27.53
C PRO A 9 -24.79 -21.12 26.42
N LYS A 10 -25.61 -20.37 25.67
CA LYS A 10 -26.38 -20.90 24.55
C LYS A 10 -25.66 -20.75 23.22
N GLY A 11 -24.38 -20.31 23.24
CA GLY A 11 -23.58 -20.15 22.04
C GLY A 11 -23.82 -18.85 21.28
N ARG A 12 -24.61 -17.93 21.82
CA ARG A 12 -24.84 -16.64 21.19
C ARG A 12 -23.69 -15.70 21.47
N LYS A 13 -23.27 -14.98 20.43
CA LYS A 13 -22.20 -14.00 20.55
C LYS A 13 -22.78 -12.62 20.84
N SER A 14 -22.14 -11.90 21.74
CA SER A 14 -22.45 -10.50 22.00
C SER A 14 -21.20 -9.67 21.93
N VAL A 15 -21.32 -8.43 21.45
CA VAL A 15 -20.20 -7.50 21.35
C VAL A 15 -20.06 -6.79 22.69
N VAL A 16 -18.93 -7.01 23.34
CA VAL A 16 -18.62 -6.35 24.61
C VAL A 16 -17.89 -5.03 24.37
N ASP A 17 -17.05 -4.99 23.33
CA ASP A 17 -16.27 -3.81 22.99
C ASP A 17 -16.16 -3.74 21.48
N ALA A 18 -16.81 -2.73 20.89
CA ALA A 18 -16.86 -2.59 19.44
C ALA A 18 -15.56 -2.06 18.87
N CYS A 19 -15.19 -2.57 17.69
CA CYS A 19 -14.09 -2.03 16.92
C CYS A 19 -14.55 -0.70 16.29
N ASN A 20 -13.90 0.39 16.67
CA ASN A 20 -14.26 1.71 16.14
C ASN A 20 -13.55 1.99 14.83
N GLU A 21 -14.25 2.57 13.88
CA GLU A 21 -13.68 3.04 12.63
C GLU A 21 -13.13 4.46 12.77
N PRO A 22 -11.99 4.75 12.17
CA PRO A 22 -11.12 3.78 11.48
C PRO A 22 -10.25 3.00 12.47
N CYS A 23 -10.35 1.68 12.44
CA CYS A 23 -9.45 0.84 13.22
C CYS A 23 -8.09 0.72 12.52
N ALA A 24 -7.11 0.09 13.18
CA ALA A 24 -5.75 -0.02 12.64
C ALA A 24 -5.72 -0.69 11.26
N ILE A 25 -6.53 -1.73 11.07
CA ILE A 25 -6.59 -2.44 9.79
C ILE A 25 -7.13 -1.50 8.71
N GLU A 26 -8.19 -0.78 9.00
CA GLU A 26 -8.79 0.14 8.04
C GLU A 26 -7.84 1.27 7.67
N LYS A 27 -7.11 1.81 8.65
CA LYS A 27 -6.10 2.84 8.40
C LYS A 27 -5.03 2.34 7.44
N GLY A 28 -4.52 1.13 7.69
CA GLY A 28 -3.52 0.52 6.83
C GLY A 28 -4.05 0.26 5.43
N MET A 29 -5.29 -0.22 5.32
CA MET A 29 -5.90 -0.48 4.03
C MET A 29 -6.14 0.80 3.22
N ARG A 30 -6.41 1.92 3.86
CA ARG A 30 -6.55 3.20 3.15
C ARG A 30 -5.26 3.64 2.48
N ILE A 31 -4.11 3.28 3.06
CA ILE A 31 -2.81 3.56 2.45
C ILE A 31 -2.45 2.50 1.42
N LEU A 32 -2.58 1.22 1.76
CA LEU A 32 -2.06 0.12 0.94
C LEU A 32 -3.09 -0.51 0.01
N GLY A 33 -4.37 -0.32 0.29
CA GLY A 33 -5.44 -1.01 -0.41
C GLY A 33 -5.90 -0.37 -1.71
N SER A 34 -5.49 0.84 -2.00
CA SER A 34 -5.82 1.49 -3.26
C SER A 34 -5.06 0.84 -4.41
N LYS A 35 -5.71 0.73 -5.56
CA LYS A 35 -5.10 0.13 -6.73
C LYS A 35 -3.77 0.80 -7.04
N TRP A 36 -2.75 0.00 -7.28
CA TRP A 36 -1.38 0.36 -7.65
C TRP A 36 -0.49 0.85 -6.50
N LYS A 37 -1.02 1.34 -5.37
CA LYS A 37 -0.17 1.89 -4.30
C LYS A 37 0.75 0.84 -3.69
N GLY A 38 0.21 -0.33 -3.36
CA GLY A 38 1.02 -1.42 -2.83
C GLY A 38 2.08 -1.88 -3.83
N SER A 39 1.71 -1.97 -5.10
CA SER A 39 2.64 -2.36 -6.16
C SER A 39 3.77 -1.34 -6.33
N ILE A 40 3.44 -0.05 -6.26
CA ILE A 40 4.45 1.02 -6.34
C ILE A 40 5.46 0.88 -5.21
N ILE A 41 4.97 0.75 -3.98
CA ILE A 41 5.84 0.59 -2.81
C ILE A 41 6.76 -0.61 -2.99
N TYR A 42 6.20 -1.73 -3.41
CA TYR A 42 6.95 -2.96 -3.58
C TYR A 42 8.05 -2.82 -4.66
N HIS A 43 7.75 -2.14 -5.76
CA HIS A 43 8.71 -1.93 -6.85
C HIS A 43 9.84 -0.96 -6.46
N LEU A 44 9.66 -0.19 -5.39
CA LEU A 44 10.70 0.71 -4.88
C LEU A 44 11.59 0.06 -3.81
N LYS A 45 11.40 -1.22 -3.54
CA LYS A 45 12.12 -1.91 -2.46
C LYS A 45 13.63 -1.92 -2.64
N ASP A 46 14.12 -1.94 -3.86
CA ASP A 46 15.54 -2.06 -4.16
C ASP A 46 16.26 -0.72 -4.32
N GLY A 47 15.56 0.37 -4.15
CA GLY A 47 16.15 1.70 -4.23
C GLY A 47 15.32 2.66 -5.09
N PRO A 48 15.87 3.86 -5.35
CA PRO A 48 15.15 4.86 -6.14
C PRO A 48 14.87 4.39 -7.57
N VAL A 49 13.71 4.76 -8.10
CA VAL A 49 13.30 4.44 -9.47
C VAL A 49 12.77 5.72 -10.11
N ARG A 50 13.16 5.96 -11.35
CA ARG A 50 12.67 7.10 -12.12
C ARG A 50 11.21 6.88 -12.50
N PHE A 51 10.46 7.99 -12.61
CA PHE A 51 9.03 7.93 -12.93
C PHE A 51 8.73 7.09 -14.17
N ASN A 52 9.46 7.31 -15.26
CA ASN A 52 9.20 6.58 -16.49
C ASN A 52 9.46 5.07 -16.37
N ASP A 53 10.49 4.71 -15.61
CA ASP A 53 10.80 3.29 -15.38
C ASP A 53 9.73 2.65 -14.49
N LEU A 54 9.32 3.35 -13.43
CA LEU A 54 8.27 2.88 -12.55
C LEU A 54 6.96 2.68 -13.32
N SER A 55 6.62 3.63 -14.19
CA SER A 55 5.43 3.55 -15.03
C SER A 55 5.47 2.31 -15.93
N ARG A 56 6.64 1.98 -16.47
CA ARG A 56 6.80 0.76 -17.29
C ARG A 56 6.70 -0.51 -16.48
N MET A 57 7.18 -0.49 -15.22
CA MET A 57 7.06 -1.64 -14.32
C MET A 57 5.62 -1.98 -13.99
N LEU A 58 4.74 -1.00 -14.02
CA LEU A 58 3.33 -1.17 -13.70
C LEU A 58 2.52 -1.34 -14.98
N GLY A 59 2.69 -2.48 -15.63
CA GLY A 59 1.95 -2.79 -16.85
C GLY A 59 0.45 -2.70 -16.62
N GLY A 60 -0.24 -1.94 -17.45
CA GLY A 60 -1.67 -1.72 -17.33
C GLY A 60 -2.07 -0.45 -16.59
N ALA A 61 -1.14 0.21 -15.89
CA ALA A 61 -1.42 1.49 -15.28
C ALA A 61 -1.08 2.63 -16.24
N SER A 62 -1.95 3.63 -16.34
CA SER A 62 -1.64 4.81 -17.12
C SER A 62 -0.63 5.69 -16.37
N LYS A 63 0.12 6.51 -17.11
CA LYS A 63 1.05 7.46 -16.47
C LYS A 63 0.31 8.41 -15.54
N LYS A 64 -0.90 8.81 -15.90
CA LYS A 64 -1.74 9.67 -15.07
C LYS A 64 -2.06 8.99 -13.74
N MET A 65 -2.40 7.70 -13.78
CA MET A 65 -2.71 6.94 -12.56
C MET A 65 -1.47 6.79 -11.68
N VAL A 66 -0.33 6.47 -12.27
CA VAL A 66 0.93 6.33 -11.54
C VAL A 66 1.30 7.66 -10.86
N ASP A 67 1.18 8.76 -11.58
CA ASP A 67 1.45 10.10 -11.03
C ASP A 67 0.52 10.41 -9.86
N GLN A 68 -0.76 10.12 -10.01
CA GLN A 68 -1.74 10.35 -8.96
C GLN A 68 -1.45 9.53 -7.70
N ARG A 69 -1.15 8.24 -7.87
CA ARG A 69 -0.83 7.37 -6.74
C ARG A 69 0.46 7.79 -6.04
N LEU A 70 1.46 8.23 -6.81
CA LEU A 70 2.70 8.74 -6.24
C LEU A 70 2.49 10.01 -5.42
N LYS A 71 1.63 10.91 -5.89
CA LYS A 71 1.28 12.11 -5.13
C LYS A 71 0.59 11.77 -3.81
N GLU A 72 -0.30 10.78 -3.83
CA GLU A 72 -0.96 10.29 -2.62
C GLU A 72 0.07 9.69 -1.65
N LEU A 73 0.96 8.84 -2.16
CA LEU A 73 2.00 8.21 -1.33
C LEU A 73 2.97 9.24 -0.77
N GLU A 74 3.28 10.28 -1.54
CA GLU A 74 4.14 11.36 -1.05
C GLU A 74 3.45 12.11 0.09
N SER A 75 2.17 12.41 -0.04
CA SER A 75 1.39 13.09 1.00
C SER A 75 1.25 12.24 2.26
N GLU A 76 1.33 10.92 2.13
CA GLU A 76 1.25 9.97 3.23
C GLU A 76 2.63 9.61 3.80
N ASP A 77 3.66 10.31 3.38
CA ASP A 77 5.05 10.10 3.81
C ASP A 77 5.60 8.70 3.50
N MET A 78 5.06 8.04 2.49
CA MET A 78 5.54 6.72 2.09
C MET A 78 6.69 6.80 1.10
N VAL A 79 6.71 7.83 0.27
CA VAL A 79 7.76 8.03 -0.75
C VAL A 79 8.28 9.46 -0.73
N ILE A 80 9.52 9.62 -1.21
CA ILE A 80 10.15 10.91 -1.41
C ILE A 80 10.32 11.12 -2.91
N ARG A 81 9.92 12.29 -3.40
CA ARG A 81 10.10 12.69 -4.78
C ARG A 81 11.39 13.51 -4.88
N ARG A 82 12.26 13.13 -5.81
CA ARG A 82 13.51 13.87 -6.05
C ARG A 82 13.59 14.32 -7.50
N VAL A 83 13.81 15.61 -7.71
CA VAL A 83 14.04 16.14 -9.04
C VAL A 83 15.51 15.94 -9.37
N LEU A 84 15.79 15.15 -10.40
CA LEU A 84 17.15 14.86 -10.84
C LEU A 84 17.66 15.89 -11.84
N ASN A 85 16.75 16.43 -12.63
CA ASN A 85 17.07 17.42 -13.66
C ASN A 85 15.78 18.18 -14.02
N GLU A 86 15.89 19.47 -14.21
CA GLU A 86 14.73 20.29 -14.52
C GLU A 86 14.45 20.45 -16.01
N LYS A 87 15.49 20.38 -16.84
CA LYS A 87 15.38 20.55 -18.30
C LYS A 87 16.26 19.55 -19.04
N PRO A 88 15.72 18.44 -19.55
CA PRO A 88 14.34 18.00 -19.41
C PRO A 88 14.06 17.53 -17.98
N LEU A 89 12.80 17.59 -17.58
CA LEU A 89 12.40 17.17 -16.23
C LEU A 89 12.64 15.67 -16.04
N ALA A 90 13.42 15.33 -15.03
CA ALA A 90 13.66 13.95 -14.63
C ALA A 90 13.42 13.84 -13.13
N VAL A 91 12.58 12.90 -12.74
CA VAL A 91 12.14 12.73 -11.36
C VAL A 91 12.30 11.28 -10.95
N SER A 92 12.82 11.03 -9.74
CA SER A 92 12.84 9.71 -9.16
C SER A 92 12.07 9.68 -7.86
N TYR A 93 11.70 8.48 -7.45
CA TYR A 93 11.00 8.23 -6.21
C TYR A 93 11.72 7.16 -5.42
N GLU A 94 11.74 7.30 -4.11
CA GLU A 94 12.31 6.29 -3.22
C GLU A 94 11.43 6.18 -1.97
N LEU A 95 11.51 5.03 -1.30
CA LEU A 95 10.76 4.82 -0.08
C LEU A 95 11.37 5.62 1.06
N THR A 96 10.49 6.18 1.90
CA THR A 96 10.88 6.69 3.21
C THR A 96 11.10 5.49 4.14
N GLU A 97 11.59 5.74 5.35
CA GLU A 97 11.67 4.71 6.38
C GLU A 97 10.29 4.14 6.67
N PHE A 98 9.28 5.00 6.75
CA PHE A 98 7.90 4.58 6.93
C PHE A 98 7.42 3.71 5.76
N GLY A 99 7.72 4.12 4.52
CA GLY A 99 7.38 3.31 3.34
C GLY A 99 8.03 1.94 3.36
N ARG A 100 9.28 1.85 3.78
CA ARG A 100 9.98 0.57 3.91
C ARG A 100 9.33 -0.35 4.92
N SER A 101 8.75 0.20 5.97
CA SER A 101 8.09 -0.61 7.01
C SER A 101 6.90 -1.41 6.44
N ALA A 102 6.33 -0.98 5.33
CA ALA A 102 5.21 -1.68 4.70
C ALA A 102 5.67 -2.88 3.85
N LEU A 103 6.95 -2.99 3.53
CA LEU A 103 7.44 -4.05 2.64
C LEU A 103 7.18 -5.45 3.21
N THR A 104 7.34 -5.64 4.52
CA THR A 104 7.07 -6.93 5.17
C THR A 104 5.61 -7.33 4.98
N ILE A 105 4.70 -6.39 5.17
CA ILE A 105 3.26 -6.65 5.03
C ILE A 105 2.94 -6.99 3.58
N LEU A 106 3.49 -6.23 2.64
CA LEU A 106 3.25 -6.46 1.21
C LEU A 106 3.82 -7.79 0.75
N ASP A 107 4.99 -8.18 1.26
CA ASP A 107 5.58 -9.47 0.93
C ASP A 107 4.73 -10.62 1.47
N GLU A 108 4.23 -10.50 2.69
CA GLU A 108 3.32 -11.49 3.26
C GLU A 108 2.00 -11.55 2.49
N LEU A 109 1.49 -10.41 2.06
CA LEU A 109 0.28 -10.35 1.24
C LEU A 109 0.51 -11.08 -0.10
N ARG A 110 1.67 -10.85 -0.73
CA ARG A 110 2.03 -11.54 -1.96
C ARG A 110 2.07 -13.05 -1.76
N LYS A 111 2.74 -13.50 -0.70
CA LYS A 111 2.83 -14.93 -0.38
C LYS A 111 1.46 -15.55 -0.15
N TRP A 112 0.62 -14.86 0.60
CA TRP A 112 -0.74 -15.33 0.86
C TRP A 112 -1.54 -15.45 -0.44
N SER A 113 -1.46 -14.46 -1.29
CA SER A 113 -2.17 -14.44 -2.56
C SER A 113 -1.72 -15.58 -3.48
N GLU A 114 -0.40 -15.79 -3.59
CA GLU A 114 0.16 -16.86 -4.42
C GLU A 114 -0.18 -18.24 -3.85
N SER A 115 -0.06 -18.42 -2.52
CA SER A 115 -0.33 -19.72 -1.87
C SER A 115 -1.79 -20.15 -2.00
N ASN A 116 -2.70 -19.17 -2.05
CA ASN A 116 -4.13 -19.44 -2.15
C ASN A 116 -4.65 -19.30 -3.58
N ASN A 117 -3.75 -19.10 -4.54
CA ASN A 117 -4.09 -19.01 -5.96
C ASN A 117 -5.24 -18.02 -6.20
N VAL A 118 -5.11 -16.83 -5.61
CA VAL A 118 -6.16 -15.80 -5.67
C VAL A 118 -6.39 -15.36 -7.12
N GLN A 119 -7.64 -15.43 -7.56
CA GLN A 119 -8.05 -15.02 -8.90
C GLN A 119 -8.96 -13.80 -8.79
N LEU A 120 -8.68 -12.78 -9.59
CA LEU A 120 -9.55 -11.62 -9.69
C LEU A 120 -10.60 -11.84 -10.77
N LYS A 121 -11.83 -11.47 -10.44
CA LYS A 121 -12.97 -11.59 -11.37
C LYS A 121 -13.21 -10.29 -12.10
#